data_6026d1bfc336aa36910fd8126b96279b
#
_entry.id   6026d1bfc336aa36910fd8126b96279b
#
_cell.length_a   1.000
_cell.length_b   1.000
_cell.length_c   1.000
_cell.angle_alpha   90.00
_cell.angle_beta   90.00
_cell.angle_gamma   90.00
#
_symmetry.space_group_name_H-M   'P 1'
#
loop_
_entity.id
_entity.type
_entity.pdbx_description
1 polymer ?
#
loop_
_entity_poly.entity_id
_entity_poly.type
_entity_poly.pdbx_seq_one_letter_code
_entity_poly.pdbx_strand_id
1 'polypeptide(L)'
;DPMGGIGLRGISMNSLYYGPLLERFKLTPYVFKAGSHKSAVEPMLYDAMSPEVKKEYEHLATSLWSEVEKLVKTGRPQIKGPLLPAPDLYIEKLREAKGDSARFALNYGLCDSLMTFDELKKQLAALYPSRDDPKSPEITDGNDYIQYLKASKQNQRSAPGIAVIYGTGTISPYT
;
A
#
# COMPACT_ATOMS: atom_id res chain seq x y z
N ASP A 1 0.12 20.08 -3.12
CA ASP A 1 -0.49 21.00 -2.16
C ASP A 1 0.58 21.49 -1.18
N PRO A 2 0.76 22.82 -0.98
CA PRO A 2 1.73 23.36 -0.02
C PRO A 2 1.45 22.96 1.44
N MET A 3 0.22 22.59 1.75
CA MET A 3 -0.20 22.07 3.08
C MET A 3 -0.18 20.54 3.15
N GLY A 4 0.21 19.91 2.06
CA GLY A 4 0.18 18.47 1.93
C GLY A 4 1.41 17.76 2.53
N GLY A 5 1.45 16.45 2.32
CA GLY A 5 2.59 15.60 2.66
C GLY A 5 2.40 14.22 2.05
N ILE A 6 3.48 13.47 1.97
CA ILE A 6 3.45 12.09 1.51
C ILE A 6 3.66 11.17 2.72
N GLY A 7 2.61 10.43 3.07
CA GLY A 7 2.62 9.49 4.19
C GLY A 7 3.19 8.13 3.82
N LEU A 8 4.49 7.96 3.89
CA LEU A 8 5.14 6.65 3.75
C LEU A 8 5.30 6.02 5.13
N ARG A 9 4.52 4.97 5.42
CA ARG A 9 4.45 4.38 6.75
C ARG A 9 4.99 2.95 6.84
N GLY A 10 5.45 2.39 5.73
CA GLY A 10 5.85 0.99 5.66
C GLY A 10 4.65 0.04 5.70
N ILE A 11 4.94 -1.24 5.95
CA ILE A 11 3.92 -2.29 6.10
C ILE A 11 3.95 -2.75 7.55
N SER A 12 2.78 -2.73 8.18
CA SER A 12 2.58 -3.20 9.55
C SER A 12 1.59 -4.35 9.56
N MET A 13 1.92 -5.40 10.31
CA MET A 13 1.06 -6.56 10.52
C MET A 13 0.75 -6.69 12.00
N ASN A 14 -0.52 -6.59 12.35
CA ASN A 14 -0.98 -6.65 13.74
C ASN A 14 -2.03 -7.74 13.89
N SER A 15 -1.95 -8.47 14.99
CA SER A 15 -2.95 -9.47 15.38
C SER A 15 -3.43 -9.18 16.80
N LEU A 16 -4.71 -9.43 17.04
CA LEU A 16 -5.30 -9.28 18.36
C LEU A 16 -5.26 -10.62 19.07
N TYR A 17 -4.76 -10.66 20.31
CA TYR A 17 -4.62 -11.86 21.15
C TYR A 17 -5.61 -11.82 22.30
N TYR A 18 -6.35 -12.91 22.48
CA TYR A 18 -7.44 -13.03 23.45
C TYR A 18 -7.12 -13.98 24.60
N GLY A 19 -5.96 -14.66 24.59
CA GLY A 19 -5.59 -15.65 25.60
C GLY A 19 -5.85 -15.18 27.03
N PRO A 20 -5.30 -14.03 27.45
CA PRO A 20 -5.52 -13.48 28.81
C PRO A 20 -6.99 -13.13 29.09
N LEU A 21 -7.75 -12.71 28.08
CA LEU A 21 -9.19 -12.42 28.21
C LEU A 21 -9.99 -13.70 28.47
N LEU A 22 -9.71 -14.74 27.69
CA LEU A 22 -10.37 -16.06 27.84
C LEU A 22 -10.06 -16.66 29.21
N GLU A 23 -8.79 -16.60 29.67
CA GLU A 23 -8.39 -17.04 30.98
C GLU A 23 -9.13 -16.31 32.10
N ARG A 24 -9.26 -14.98 32.01
CA ARG A 24 -10.02 -14.16 32.96
C ARG A 24 -11.49 -14.58 33.08
N PHE A 25 -12.10 -14.99 31.96
CA PHE A 25 -13.47 -15.50 31.93
C PHE A 25 -13.56 -17.01 32.21
N LYS A 26 -12.46 -17.67 32.54
CA LYS A 26 -12.37 -19.13 32.77
C LYS A 26 -12.88 -19.94 31.55
N LEU A 27 -12.64 -19.42 30.35
CA LEU A 27 -12.94 -20.06 29.10
C LEU A 27 -11.67 -20.77 28.59
N THR A 28 -11.71 -22.07 28.42
CA THR A 28 -10.58 -22.86 27.90
C THR A 28 -10.81 -23.21 26.44
N PRO A 29 -10.03 -22.64 25.49
CA PRO A 29 -10.13 -23.02 24.10
C PRO A 29 -9.55 -24.42 23.88
N TYR A 30 -10.31 -25.31 23.26
CA TYR A 30 -9.84 -26.63 22.81
C TYR A 30 -9.39 -26.51 21.36
N VAL A 31 -8.09 -26.59 21.12
CA VAL A 31 -7.49 -26.40 19.79
C VAL A 31 -6.83 -27.70 19.35
N PHE A 32 -7.24 -28.20 18.20
CA PHE A 32 -6.64 -29.34 17.52
C PHE A 32 -5.84 -28.81 16.31
N LYS A 33 -4.51 -28.74 16.45
CA LYS A 33 -3.63 -28.34 15.35
C LYS A 33 -2.61 -29.45 15.03
N ALA A 34 -2.35 -29.66 13.74
CA ALA A 34 -1.25 -30.47 13.27
C ALA A 34 -0.25 -29.59 12.53
N GLY A 35 1.03 -29.63 12.93
CA GLY A 35 2.12 -28.83 12.40
C GLY A 35 2.42 -27.57 13.20
N SER A 36 3.70 -27.13 13.16
CA SER A 36 4.24 -26.01 13.94
C SER A 36 3.85 -24.63 13.39
N HIS A 37 3.57 -24.53 12.09
CA HIS A 37 3.31 -23.25 11.40
C HIS A 37 1.81 -22.88 11.29
N LYS A 38 0.94 -23.47 12.12
CA LYS A 38 -0.49 -23.11 12.14
C LYS A 38 -0.75 -22.00 13.15
N SER A 39 -0.45 -20.78 12.78
CA SER A 39 -0.57 -19.56 13.61
C SER A 39 -2.01 -19.06 13.81
N ALA A 40 -2.96 -19.54 13.00
CA ALA A 40 -4.36 -19.06 13.03
C ALA A 40 -5.05 -19.22 14.39
N VAL A 41 -4.56 -20.13 15.25
CA VAL A 41 -5.12 -20.40 16.59
C VAL A 41 -4.36 -19.69 17.72
N GLU A 42 -3.19 -19.13 17.45
CA GLU A 42 -2.38 -18.42 18.46
C GLU A 42 -3.13 -17.28 19.17
N PRO A 43 -3.98 -16.50 18.47
CA PRO A 43 -4.76 -15.46 19.11
C PRO A 43 -5.63 -15.90 20.28
N MET A 44 -6.05 -17.17 20.29
CA MET A 44 -6.86 -17.74 21.38
C MET A 44 -6.03 -18.36 22.49
N LEU A 45 -4.75 -18.69 22.23
CA LEU A 45 -3.90 -19.43 23.14
C LEU A 45 -2.88 -18.56 23.88
N TYR A 46 -2.43 -17.50 23.25
CA TYR A 46 -1.32 -16.68 23.73
C TYR A 46 -1.76 -15.24 24.02
N ASP A 47 -0.88 -14.50 24.65
CA ASP A 47 -0.99 -13.04 24.89
C ASP A 47 -0.30 -12.21 23.82
N ALA A 48 0.60 -12.84 23.07
CA ALA A 48 1.38 -12.20 22.02
C ALA A 48 1.72 -13.22 20.91
N MET A 49 2.21 -12.70 19.82
CA MET A 49 2.70 -13.48 18.68
C MET A 49 3.92 -14.32 19.08
N SER A 50 3.92 -15.62 18.69
CA SER A 50 5.09 -16.46 18.89
C SER A 50 6.32 -15.94 18.13
N PRO A 51 7.55 -16.21 18.59
CA PRO A 51 8.77 -15.79 17.91
C PRO A 51 8.84 -16.27 16.45
N GLU A 52 8.36 -17.45 16.17
CA GLU A 52 8.33 -18.06 14.85
C GLU A 52 7.42 -17.28 13.90
N VAL A 53 6.19 -17.02 14.34
CA VAL A 53 5.18 -16.26 13.57
C VAL A 53 5.62 -14.81 13.39
N LYS A 54 6.20 -14.21 14.42
CA LYS A 54 6.76 -12.86 14.36
C LYS A 54 7.83 -12.77 13.26
N LYS A 55 8.75 -13.73 13.21
CA LYS A 55 9.80 -13.79 12.20
C LYS A 55 9.24 -13.96 10.77
N GLU A 56 8.20 -14.79 10.61
CA GLU A 56 7.52 -14.95 9.32
C GLU A 56 6.85 -13.64 8.86
N TYR A 57 6.16 -12.95 9.77
CA TYR A 57 5.51 -11.67 9.47
C TYR A 57 6.50 -10.55 9.18
N GLU A 58 7.62 -10.48 9.91
CA GLU A 58 8.72 -9.56 9.64
C GLU A 58 9.31 -9.81 8.25
N HIS A 59 9.54 -11.07 7.91
CA HIS A 59 10.05 -11.43 6.58
C HIS A 59 9.06 -11.05 5.47
N LEU A 60 7.78 -11.35 5.65
CA LEU A 60 6.74 -11.00 4.69
C LEU A 60 6.61 -9.46 4.53
N ALA A 61 6.53 -8.74 5.65
CA ALA A 61 6.42 -7.27 5.63
C ALA A 61 7.64 -6.62 4.95
N THR A 62 8.84 -7.11 5.26
CA THR A 62 10.10 -6.60 4.66
C THR A 62 10.15 -6.91 3.17
N SER A 63 9.77 -8.12 2.76
CA SER A 63 9.75 -8.51 1.36
C SER A 63 8.76 -7.66 0.54
N LEU A 64 7.55 -7.49 1.04
CA LEU A 64 6.54 -6.63 0.41
C LEU A 64 7.01 -5.17 0.32
N TRP A 65 7.60 -4.66 1.41
CA TRP A 65 8.11 -3.28 1.41
C TRP A 65 9.26 -3.08 0.42
N SER A 66 10.17 -4.05 0.31
CA SER A 66 11.27 -3.99 -0.65
C SER A 66 10.80 -3.91 -2.10
N GLU A 67 9.73 -4.63 -2.45
CA GLU A 67 9.13 -4.54 -3.79
C GLU A 67 8.46 -3.19 -4.04
N VAL A 68 7.77 -2.62 -3.04
CA VAL A 68 7.21 -1.26 -3.12
C VAL A 68 8.34 -0.24 -3.31
N GLU A 69 9.40 -0.33 -2.52
CA GLU A 69 10.55 0.57 -2.62
C GLU A 69 11.22 0.50 -3.99
N LYS A 70 11.44 -0.70 -4.51
CA LYS A 70 11.99 -0.94 -5.83
C LYS A 70 11.10 -0.34 -6.94
N LEU A 71 9.79 -0.57 -6.87
CA LEU A 71 8.83 -0.03 -7.84
C LEU A 71 8.85 1.49 -7.84
N VAL A 72 8.77 2.11 -6.66
CA VAL A 72 8.79 3.58 -6.52
C VAL A 72 10.11 4.17 -7.00
N LYS A 73 11.26 3.60 -6.60
CA LYS A 73 12.58 4.09 -7.04
C LYS A 73 12.82 3.92 -8.54
N THR A 74 12.23 2.89 -9.15
CA THR A 74 12.27 2.73 -10.61
C THR A 74 11.53 3.87 -11.32
N GLY A 75 10.39 4.28 -10.81
CA GLY A 75 9.62 5.42 -11.34
C GLY A 75 10.16 6.80 -10.93
N ARG A 76 10.93 6.85 -9.83
CA ARG A 76 11.45 8.10 -9.24
C ARG A 76 12.91 7.95 -8.79
N PRO A 77 13.85 7.90 -9.75
CA PRO A 77 15.28 7.70 -9.43
C PRO A 77 15.92 8.88 -8.67
N GLN A 78 15.25 10.03 -8.63
CA GLN A 78 15.69 11.23 -7.90
C GLN A 78 15.51 11.14 -6.37
N ILE A 79 14.88 10.09 -5.83
CA ILE A 79 14.72 9.91 -4.39
C ILE A 79 16.08 9.75 -3.71
N LYS A 80 16.37 10.59 -2.71
CA LYS A 80 17.70 10.75 -2.09
C LYS A 80 17.96 9.80 -0.91
N GLY A 81 17.38 8.64 -0.88
CA GLY A 81 17.60 7.69 0.23
C GLY A 81 16.59 6.56 0.29
N PRO A 82 16.46 5.87 1.42
CA PRO A 82 15.44 4.86 1.61
C PRO A 82 14.05 5.49 1.54
N LEU A 83 13.08 4.78 0.98
CA LEU A 83 11.69 5.27 0.87
C LEU A 83 11.07 5.51 2.26
N LEU A 84 11.46 4.70 3.24
CA LEU A 84 11.15 4.87 4.66
C LEU A 84 12.45 5.14 5.41
N PRO A 85 12.85 6.41 5.61
CA PRO A 85 14.05 6.72 6.36
C PRO A 85 13.90 6.35 7.84
N ALA A 86 15.02 6.01 8.50
CA ALA A 86 15.05 5.83 9.94
C ALA A 86 14.55 7.10 10.66
N PRO A 87 13.92 6.98 11.85
CA PRO A 87 13.32 8.11 12.54
C PRO A 87 14.24 9.31 12.73
N ASP A 88 15.49 9.09 13.08
CA ASP A 88 16.46 10.18 13.29
C ASP A 88 16.75 10.93 11.99
N LEU A 89 16.96 10.21 10.89
CA LEU A 89 17.15 10.81 9.56
C LEU A 89 15.91 11.56 9.11
N TYR A 90 14.73 11.01 9.34
CA TYR A 90 13.47 11.69 9.01
C TYR A 90 13.32 13.00 9.77
N ILE A 91 13.59 12.99 11.09
CA ILE A 91 13.53 14.19 11.94
C ILE A 91 14.56 15.25 11.49
N GLU A 92 15.78 14.81 11.17
CA GLU A 92 16.82 15.73 10.64
C GLU A 92 16.33 16.41 9.36
N LYS A 93 15.88 15.64 8.39
CA LYS A 93 15.41 16.17 7.09
C LYS A 93 14.15 17.02 7.22
N LEU A 94 13.26 16.68 8.16
CA LEU A 94 12.09 17.51 8.46
C LEU A 94 12.49 18.86 9.12
N ARG A 95 13.51 18.85 9.98
CA ARG A 95 14.07 20.11 10.55
C ARG A 95 14.69 20.99 9.48
N GLU A 96 15.44 20.43 8.52
CA GLU A 96 15.96 21.15 7.35
C GLU A 96 14.82 21.81 6.54
N ALA A 97 13.68 21.13 6.45
CA ALA A 97 12.45 21.66 5.83
C ALA A 97 11.64 22.59 6.76
N LYS A 98 12.16 22.95 7.94
CA LYS A 98 11.48 23.81 8.96
C LYS A 98 10.14 23.24 9.45
N GLY A 99 10.00 21.91 9.51
CA GLY A 99 8.77 21.24 9.90
C GLY A 99 7.71 21.13 8.80
N ASP A 100 8.00 21.62 7.61
CA ASP A 100 7.10 21.61 6.46
C ASP A 100 7.20 20.24 5.73
N SER A 101 6.19 19.40 5.85
CA SER A 101 6.16 18.06 5.26
C SER A 101 6.07 18.06 3.72
N ALA A 102 5.46 19.09 3.13
CA ALA A 102 5.41 19.23 1.68
C ALA A 102 6.80 19.58 1.14
N ARG A 103 7.48 20.50 1.78
CA ARG A 103 8.86 20.88 1.45
C ARG A 103 9.86 19.74 1.68
N PHE A 104 9.67 18.96 2.75
CA PHE A 104 10.42 17.71 2.95
C PHE A 104 10.24 16.79 1.73
N ALA A 105 8.99 16.54 1.31
CA ALA A 105 8.70 15.64 0.19
C ALA A 105 9.38 16.12 -1.11
N LEU A 106 9.35 17.44 -1.39
CA LEU A 106 10.04 18.02 -2.53
C LEU A 106 11.56 17.86 -2.43
N ASN A 107 12.16 18.20 -1.30
CA ASN A 107 13.61 18.13 -1.09
C ASN A 107 14.13 16.70 -1.14
N TYR A 108 13.32 15.74 -0.69
CA TYR A 108 13.66 14.31 -0.69
C TYR A 108 13.46 13.64 -2.07
N GLY A 109 12.85 14.34 -3.03
CA GLY A 109 12.58 13.83 -4.38
C GLY A 109 11.30 13.01 -4.51
N LEU A 110 10.39 13.09 -3.53
CA LEU A 110 9.12 12.37 -3.53
C LEU A 110 8.06 13.03 -4.43
N CYS A 111 8.18 14.31 -4.71
CA CYS A 111 7.34 15.05 -5.67
C CYS A 111 8.20 16.01 -6.49
N ASP A 112 7.64 16.49 -7.59
CA ASP A 112 8.36 17.33 -8.57
C ASP A 112 8.18 18.83 -8.30
N SER A 113 7.03 19.19 -7.73
CA SER A 113 6.71 20.57 -7.40
C SER A 113 5.64 20.66 -6.31
N LEU A 114 5.53 21.83 -5.70
CA LEU A 114 4.46 22.15 -4.76
C LEU A 114 3.56 23.18 -5.43
N MET A 115 2.28 22.87 -5.52
CA MET A 115 1.29 23.77 -6.11
C MET A 115 -0.09 23.52 -5.51
N THR A 116 -0.95 24.51 -5.58
CA THR A 116 -2.37 24.37 -5.22
C THR A 116 -3.10 23.56 -6.29
N PHE A 117 -4.29 23.07 -5.94
CA PHE A 117 -5.13 22.33 -6.90
C PHE A 117 -5.52 23.21 -8.11
N ASP A 118 -5.77 24.50 -7.88
CA ASP A 118 -6.09 25.44 -8.97
C ASP A 118 -4.90 25.69 -9.91
N GLU A 119 -3.70 25.77 -9.37
CA GLU A 119 -2.48 25.87 -10.19
C GLU A 119 -2.25 24.61 -11.00
N LEU A 120 -2.46 23.43 -10.40
CA LEU A 120 -2.40 22.16 -11.11
C LEU A 120 -3.44 22.10 -12.25
N LYS A 121 -4.69 22.48 -11.98
CA LYS A 121 -5.74 22.54 -13.02
C LYS A 121 -5.34 23.45 -14.17
N LYS A 122 -4.81 24.63 -13.88
CA LYS A 122 -4.35 25.57 -14.92
C LYS A 122 -3.22 25.00 -15.75
N GLN A 123 -2.24 24.34 -15.13
CA GLN A 123 -1.14 23.70 -15.85
C GLN A 123 -1.65 22.55 -16.73
N LEU A 124 -2.53 21.71 -16.21
CA LEU A 124 -3.13 20.61 -16.97
C LEU A 124 -3.98 21.13 -18.14
N ALA A 125 -4.76 22.19 -17.95
CA ALA A 125 -5.54 22.84 -19.01
C ALA A 125 -4.65 23.43 -20.11
N ALA A 126 -3.48 23.97 -19.75
CA ALA A 126 -2.53 24.46 -20.73
C ALA A 126 -1.90 23.34 -21.59
N LEU A 127 -1.73 22.14 -21.02
CA LEU A 127 -1.18 20.98 -21.73
C LEU A 127 -2.26 20.18 -22.47
N TYR A 128 -3.41 20.03 -21.86
CA TYR A 128 -4.52 19.19 -22.31
C TYR A 128 -5.86 19.91 -22.14
N PRO A 129 -6.14 20.96 -22.94
CA PRO A 129 -7.38 21.71 -22.84
C PRO A 129 -8.59 20.86 -23.20
N SER A 130 -9.67 20.95 -22.43
CA SER A 130 -10.94 20.33 -22.78
C SER A 130 -11.55 21.01 -24.02
N ARG A 131 -12.27 20.23 -24.81
CA ARG A 131 -12.98 20.73 -26.01
C ARG A 131 -14.14 21.65 -25.64
N ASP A 132 -14.78 21.37 -24.50
CA ASP A 132 -15.98 22.10 -24.07
C ASP A 132 -15.61 23.38 -23.31
N ASP A 133 -14.50 23.38 -22.56
CA ASP A 133 -13.97 24.54 -21.82
C ASP A 133 -12.43 24.53 -21.86
N PRO A 134 -11.79 25.34 -22.70
CA PRO A 134 -10.32 25.41 -22.80
C PRO A 134 -9.60 25.84 -21.50
N LYS A 135 -10.34 26.37 -20.50
CA LYS A 135 -9.78 26.72 -19.19
C LYS A 135 -9.75 25.53 -18.22
N SER A 136 -10.40 24.46 -18.60
CA SER A 136 -10.43 23.20 -17.84
C SER A 136 -9.62 22.13 -18.56
N PRO A 137 -8.92 21.23 -17.84
CA PRO A 137 -8.20 20.13 -18.47
C PRO A 137 -9.16 19.02 -18.92
N GLU A 138 -8.82 18.33 -20.00
CA GLU A 138 -9.45 17.08 -20.39
C GLU A 138 -8.99 15.99 -19.44
N ILE A 139 -9.88 15.51 -18.58
CA ILE A 139 -9.58 14.49 -17.55
C ILE A 139 -10.56 13.33 -17.71
N THR A 140 -10.03 12.12 -17.76
CA THR A 140 -10.81 10.89 -17.75
C THR A 140 -10.71 10.24 -16.36
N ASP A 141 -11.82 9.76 -15.81
CA ASP A 141 -11.81 8.99 -14.57
C ASP A 141 -10.97 7.70 -14.73
N GLY A 142 -10.21 7.37 -13.69
CA GLY A 142 -9.30 6.21 -13.72
C GLY A 142 -10.04 4.88 -13.91
N ASN A 143 -11.25 4.74 -13.38
CA ASN A 143 -12.06 3.52 -13.57
C ASN A 143 -12.56 3.42 -15.01
N ASP A 144 -13.00 4.51 -15.61
CA ASP A 144 -13.43 4.54 -17.01
C ASP A 144 -12.28 4.18 -17.93
N TYR A 145 -11.08 4.69 -17.66
CA TYR A 145 -9.89 4.31 -18.39
C TYR A 145 -9.53 2.83 -18.25
N ILE A 146 -9.63 2.28 -17.05
CA ILE A 146 -9.41 0.84 -16.80
C ILE A 146 -10.44 -0.01 -17.56
N GLN A 147 -11.71 0.38 -17.59
CA GLN A 147 -12.75 -0.33 -18.34
C GLN A 147 -12.48 -0.28 -19.84
N TYR A 148 -12.09 0.88 -20.36
CA TYR A 148 -11.65 1.01 -21.76
C TYR A 148 -10.48 0.08 -22.10
N LEU A 149 -9.45 0.02 -21.25
CA LEU A 149 -8.30 -0.88 -21.46
C LEU A 149 -8.69 -2.36 -21.42
N LYS A 150 -9.61 -2.76 -20.53
CA LYS A 150 -10.13 -4.13 -20.46
C LYS A 150 -10.90 -4.50 -21.74
N ALA A 151 -11.79 -3.63 -22.20
CA ALA A 151 -12.55 -3.84 -23.43
C ALA A 151 -11.66 -3.92 -24.67
N SER A 152 -10.65 -3.05 -24.78
CA SER A 152 -9.71 -3.06 -25.91
C SER A 152 -8.84 -4.33 -25.95
N LYS A 153 -8.43 -4.86 -24.78
CA LYS A 153 -7.69 -6.13 -24.68
C LYS A 153 -8.56 -7.35 -25.01
N GLN A 154 -9.84 -7.30 -24.67
CA GLN A 154 -10.76 -8.40 -24.93
C GLN A 154 -11.01 -8.60 -26.43
N ASN A 155 -11.00 -7.53 -27.20
CA ASN A 155 -11.12 -7.57 -28.67
C ASN A 155 -9.86 -8.09 -29.40
N GLN A 156 -8.72 -8.24 -28.72
CA GLN A 156 -7.48 -8.76 -29.31
C GLN A 156 -7.26 -10.27 -29.08
N ARG A 157 -8.17 -10.96 -28.38
CA ARG A 157 -8.04 -12.38 -28.07
C ARG A 157 -8.68 -13.27 -29.16
N SER A 158 -7.96 -13.51 -30.23
CA SER A 158 -8.30 -14.57 -31.21
C SER A 158 -7.24 -15.67 -31.32
N ALA A 159 -6.28 -15.74 -30.42
CA ALA A 159 -5.28 -16.80 -30.37
C ALA A 159 -5.71 -17.93 -29.39
N PRO A 160 -5.43 -19.22 -29.74
CA PRO A 160 -5.62 -20.31 -28.81
C PRO A 160 -4.78 -20.08 -27.54
N GLY A 161 -5.40 -20.15 -26.38
CA GLY A 161 -4.77 -19.85 -25.10
C GLY A 161 -5.07 -20.90 -24.05
N ILE A 162 -4.31 -20.88 -22.96
CA ILE A 162 -4.56 -21.71 -21.78
C ILE A 162 -5.63 -21.00 -20.94
N ALA A 163 -6.73 -21.70 -20.63
CA ALA A 163 -7.73 -21.21 -19.70
C ALA A 163 -7.22 -21.44 -18.26
N VAL A 164 -7.17 -20.38 -17.46
CA VAL A 164 -6.86 -20.46 -16.03
C VAL A 164 -8.12 -20.17 -15.23
N ILE A 165 -8.56 -21.12 -14.44
CA ILE A 165 -9.72 -20.98 -13.55
C ILE A 165 -9.20 -20.71 -12.15
N TYR A 166 -9.60 -19.59 -11.57
CA TYR A 166 -9.27 -19.24 -10.18
C TYR A 166 -10.42 -19.63 -9.25
N GLY A 167 -10.11 -20.47 -8.25
CA GLY A 167 -11.00 -20.74 -7.12
C GLY A 167 -10.48 -20.00 -5.90
N THR A 168 -11.20 -18.97 -5.44
CA THR A 168 -10.84 -18.18 -4.24
C THR A 168 -11.99 -18.20 -3.26
N GLY A 169 -11.69 -18.32 -1.98
CA GLY A 169 -12.67 -18.28 -0.90
C GLY A 169 -12.45 -19.37 0.14
N THR A 170 -13.35 -19.42 1.10
CA THR A 170 -13.35 -20.46 2.13
C THR A 170 -13.92 -21.75 1.58
N ILE A 171 -13.20 -22.85 1.77
CA ILE A 171 -13.74 -24.19 1.49
C ILE A 171 -14.65 -24.57 2.66
N SER A 172 -15.95 -24.68 2.40
CA SER A 172 -16.95 -25.11 3.39
C SER A 172 -17.66 -26.38 2.88
N PRO A 173 -17.93 -27.35 3.74
CA PRO A 173 -18.71 -28.52 3.37
C PRO A 173 -20.22 -28.21 3.23
N TYR A 174 -20.63 -26.98 3.59
CA TYR A 174 -22.03 -26.53 3.52
C TYR A 174 -22.12 -25.26 2.66
N THR A 175 -23.07 -25.24 1.75
CA THR A 175 -23.50 -24.08 0.97
C THR A 175 -24.68 -23.39 1.66
#